data_c55e5667b29d396407d88557406d544c
#
_entry.id   c55e5667b29d396407d88557406d544c
#
_cell.length_a   1.000
_cell.length_b   1.000
_cell.length_c   1.000
_cell.angle_alpha   90.00
_cell.angle_beta   90.00
_cell.angle_gamma   90.00
#
_symmetry.space_group_name_H-M   'P 1'
#
loop_
_entity.id
_entity.type
_entity.pdbx_description
1 polymer ?
#
loop_
_entity_poly.entity_id
_entity_poly.type
_entity_poly.pdbx_seq_one_letter_code
_entity_poly.pdbx_strand_id
1 'polypeptide(L)'
;MPGAPVEQNDTDSADVKQYAEQAVEEYNKRSNDLYPYVLVKIIGVKTQVVSGVNYELQLQIAQNKNCRKGTVCSSNEPTEAPKEITANVWSQPWKQNKPQVSFPSV
;
A
#
# COMPACT_ATOMS: atom_id res chain seq x y z
N MET A 1 -23.72 -5.73 -8.96
CA MET A 1 -23.45 -4.72 -9.97
C MET A 1 -21.94 -4.52 -10.12
N PRO A 2 -21.41 -4.70 -11.34
CA PRO A 2 -20.01 -4.38 -11.57
C PRO A 2 -19.75 -2.90 -11.33
N GLY A 3 -18.60 -2.59 -10.77
CA GLY A 3 -18.21 -1.22 -10.51
C GLY A 3 -18.56 -0.68 -9.13
N ALA A 4 -19.38 -1.39 -8.34
CA ALA A 4 -19.65 -0.97 -6.98
C ALA A 4 -18.50 -1.41 -6.05
N PRO A 5 -18.00 -0.54 -5.17
CA PRO A 5 -17.00 -0.96 -4.17
C PRO A 5 -17.60 -1.99 -3.24
N VAL A 6 -16.81 -3.02 -2.96
CA VAL A 6 -17.19 -4.07 -2.02
C VAL A 6 -16.13 -4.10 -0.93
N GLU A 7 -16.56 -3.96 0.31
CA GLU A 7 -15.66 -4.06 1.44
C GLU A 7 -15.27 -5.52 1.65
N GLN A 8 -13.98 -5.78 1.71
CA GLN A 8 -13.46 -7.11 2.00
C GLN A 8 -13.02 -7.18 3.44
N ASN A 9 -13.37 -8.27 4.10
CA ASN A 9 -12.94 -8.53 5.47
C ASN A 9 -11.60 -9.25 5.54
N ASP A 10 -11.08 -9.70 4.41
CA ASP A 10 -9.87 -10.52 4.35
C ASP A 10 -8.65 -9.65 4.10
N THR A 11 -8.25 -8.90 5.13
CA THR A 11 -7.02 -8.12 5.09
C THR A 11 -5.76 -8.98 5.22
N ASP A 12 -5.93 -10.28 5.49
CA ASP A 12 -4.83 -11.24 5.60
C ASP A 12 -4.55 -11.99 4.30
N SER A 13 -5.31 -11.71 3.25
CA SER A 13 -5.08 -12.30 1.95
C SER A 13 -3.66 -12.01 1.46
N ALA A 14 -3.01 -13.00 0.87
CA ALA A 14 -1.66 -12.83 0.32
C ALA A 14 -1.62 -11.77 -0.76
N ASP A 15 -2.65 -11.70 -1.60
CA ASP A 15 -2.74 -10.69 -2.65
C ASP A 15 -2.85 -9.28 -2.06
N VAL A 16 -3.69 -9.10 -1.04
CA VAL A 16 -3.87 -7.82 -0.38
C VAL A 16 -2.57 -7.38 0.29
N LYS A 17 -1.88 -8.27 0.97
CA LYS A 17 -0.58 -7.96 1.57
C LYS A 17 0.44 -7.55 0.53
N GLN A 18 0.49 -8.23 -0.60
CA GLN A 18 1.40 -7.90 -1.68
C GLN A 18 1.11 -6.50 -2.24
N TYR A 19 -0.15 -6.18 -2.48
CA TYR A 19 -0.53 -4.86 -2.96
C TYR A 19 -0.24 -3.78 -1.92
N ALA A 20 -0.45 -4.07 -0.65
CA ALA A 20 -0.14 -3.13 0.42
C ALA A 20 1.36 -2.83 0.47
N GLU A 21 2.21 -3.83 0.35
CA GLU A 21 3.66 -3.65 0.31
C GLU A 21 4.09 -2.85 -0.91
N GLN A 22 3.50 -3.12 -2.08
CA GLN A 22 3.76 -2.34 -3.29
C GLN A 22 3.35 -0.88 -3.10
N ALA A 23 2.23 -0.63 -2.43
CA ALA A 23 1.77 0.72 -2.15
C ALA A 23 2.75 1.47 -1.24
N VAL A 24 3.24 0.82 -0.20
CA VAL A 24 4.23 1.43 0.71
C VAL A 24 5.53 1.71 -0.03
N GLU A 25 5.99 0.77 -0.87
CA GLU A 25 7.18 0.97 -1.69
C GLU A 25 7.03 2.18 -2.60
N GLU A 26 5.90 2.31 -3.26
CA GLU A 26 5.63 3.45 -4.14
C GLU A 26 5.53 4.75 -3.36
N TYR A 27 4.93 4.72 -2.18
CA TYR A 27 4.88 5.87 -1.29
C TYR A 27 6.28 6.34 -0.92
N ASN A 28 7.18 5.42 -0.61
CA ASN A 28 8.57 5.74 -0.29
C ASN A 28 9.31 6.36 -1.48
N LYS A 29 9.01 5.90 -2.70
CA LYS A 29 9.61 6.48 -3.91
C LYS A 29 9.18 7.93 -4.14
N ARG A 30 7.95 8.25 -3.78
CA ARG A 30 7.40 9.61 -3.96
C ARG A 30 7.71 10.54 -2.81
N SER A 31 8.04 9.99 -1.66
CA SER A 31 8.39 10.75 -0.47
C SER A 31 9.83 11.26 -0.58
N ASN A 32 10.05 12.49 -0.13
CA ASN A 32 11.39 13.08 -0.07
C ASN A 32 12.06 12.85 1.28
N ASP A 33 11.46 12.04 2.15
CA ASP A 33 12.01 11.78 3.47
C ASP A 33 13.26 10.90 3.38
N LEU A 34 14.20 11.11 4.28
CA LEU A 34 15.43 10.32 4.37
C LEU A 34 15.19 8.90 4.89
N TYR A 35 14.11 8.71 5.64
CA TYR A 35 13.79 7.46 6.29
C TYR A 35 12.56 6.83 5.67
N PRO A 36 12.60 5.52 5.39
CA PRO A 36 11.47 4.86 4.75
C PRO A 36 10.31 4.65 5.72
N TYR A 37 9.12 4.59 5.15
CA TYR A 37 7.94 4.11 5.86
C TYR A 37 7.85 2.60 5.73
N VAL A 38 7.35 1.96 6.77
CA VAL A 38 7.05 0.52 6.77
C VAL A 38 5.57 0.31 7.02
N LEU A 39 5.05 -0.78 6.50
CA LEU A 39 3.65 -1.15 6.71
C LEU A 39 3.48 -1.64 8.15
N VAL A 40 2.59 -0.99 8.90
CA VAL A 40 2.26 -1.39 10.26
C VAL A 40 1.06 -2.33 10.25
N LYS A 41 0.00 -1.93 9.55
CA LYS A 41 -1.26 -2.68 9.55
C LYS A 41 -2.08 -2.33 8.32
N ILE A 42 -2.83 -3.29 7.82
CA ILE A 42 -3.86 -3.07 6.82
C ILE A 42 -5.17 -2.88 7.58
N ILE A 43 -5.73 -1.67 7.54
CA ILE A 43 -6.94 -1.34 8.29
C ILE A 43 -8.16 -1.90 7.57
N GLY A 44 -8.20 -1.75 6.25
CA GLY A 44 -9.31 -2.22 5.46
C GLY A 44 -8.96 -2.26 3.99
N VAL A 45 -9.76 -2.98 3.22
CA VAL A 45 -9.62 -3.08 1.78
C VAL A 45 -11.00 -3.08 1.15
N LYS A 46 -11.15 -2.31 0.07
CA LYS A 46 -12.34 -2.31 -0.77
C LYS A 46 -11.92 -2.64 -2.19
N THR A 47 -12.73 -3.43 -2.86
CA THR A 47 -12.47 -3.77 -4.26
C THR A 47 -13.58 -3.22 -5.13
N GLN A 48 -13.20 -2.79 -6.32
CA GLN A 48 -14.14 -2.33 -7.33
C GLN A 48 -13.76 -2.97 -8.65
N VAL A 49 -14.70 -3.72 -9.24
CA VAL A 49 -14.49 -4.33 -10.54
C VAL A 49 -14.93 -3.33 -11.61
N VAL A 50 -13.92 -2.82 -12.29
CA VAL A 50 -14.09 -1.90 -13.40
C VAL A 50 -13.43 -2.53 -14.62
N SER A 51 -12.68 -1.78 -15.38
CA SER A 51 -11.78 -2.36 -16.37
C SER A 51 -10.53 -2.89 -15.63
N GLY A 52 -10.64 -4.11 -15.11
CA GLY A 52 -9.70 -4.68 -14.16
C GLY A 52 -10.25 -4.66 -12.73
N VAL A 53 -9.39 -4.73 -11.75
CA VAL A 53 -9.79 -4.66 -10.34
C VAL A 53 -9.02 -3.53 -9.66
N ASN A 54 -9.75 -2.63 -9.05
CA ASN A 54 -9.18 -1.57 -8.24
C ASN A 54 -9.31 -1.93 -6.76
N TYR A 55 -8.18 -1.95 -6.06
CA TYR A 55 -8.12 -2.19 -4.62
C TYR A 55 -7.89 -0.86 -3.92
N GLU A 56 -8.87 -0.44 -3.12
CA GLU A 56 -8.70 0.72 -2.25
C GLU A 56 -8.24 0.21 -0.89
N LEU A 57 -7.00 0.52 -0.55
CA LEU A 57 -6.36 0.02 0.67
C LEU A 57 -6.25 1.14 1.68
N GLN A 58 -6.75 0.90 2.89
CA GLN A 58 -6.51 1.77 4.02
C GLN A 58 -5.39 1.16 4.86
N LEU A 59 -4.28 1.87 4.94
CA LEU A 59 -3.06 1.35 5.51
C LEU A 59 -2.59 2.23 6.66
N GLN A 60 -2.03 1.61 7.69
CA GLN A 60 -1.20 2.31 8.67
C GLN A 60 0.26 2.10 8.32
N ILE A 61 0.98 3.20 8.20
CA ILE A 61 2.42 3.19 7.95
C ILE A 61 3.11 4.05 8.99
N ALA A 62 4.39 3.75 9.25
CA ALA A 62 5.20 4.53 10.16
C ALA A 62 6.64 4.55 9.68
N GLN A 63 7.35 5.64 9.98
CA GLN A 63 8.76 5.74 9.62
C GLN A 63 9.62 4.87 10.49
N ASN A 64 10.65 4.30 9.88
CA ASN A 64 11.72 3.61 10.58
C ASN A 64 12.97 4.48 10.52
N LYS A 65 13.25 5.22 11.57
CA LYS A 65 14.41 6.11 11.64
C LYS A 65 15.72 5.39 11.94
N ASN A 66 15.65 4.09 12.20
CA ASN A 66 16.84 3.26 12.31
C ASN A 66 17.35 2.78 10.96
N CYS A 67 16.62 3.09 9.90
CA CYS A 67 16.95 2.67 8.54
C CYS A 67 16.89 3.89 7.62
N ARG A 68 18.03 4.25 7.05
CA ARG A 68 18.10 5.33 6.08
C ARG A 68 17.86 4.77 4.68
N LYS A 69 17.10 5.47 3.85
CA LYS A 69 16.88 5.05 2.46
C LYS A 69 18.21 4.86 1.74
N GLY A 70 18.28 3.78 0.96
CA GLY A 70 19.49 3.44 0.21
C GLY A 70 20.49 2.61 0.98
N THR A 71 20.20 2.25 2.22
CA THR A 71 21.05 1.40 3.05
C THR A 71 20.36 0.06 3.33
N VAL A 72 21.16 -0.94 3.65
CA VAL A 72 20.64 -2.23 4.09
C VAL A 72 20.24 -2.11 5.54
N CYS A 73 19.00 -2.49 5.84
CA CYS A 73 18.43 -2.34 7.17
C CYS A 73 18.32 -3.69 7.85
N SER A 74 18.75 -3.76 9.10
CA SER A 74 18.66 -4.99 9.90
C SER A 74 17.28 -5.20 10.51
N SER A 75 16.42 -4.18 10.52
CA SER A 75 15.09 -4.24 11.10
C SER A 75 14.14 -3.38 10.31
N ASN A 76 12.89 -3.88 10.15
CA ASN A 76 11.79 -3.14 9.54
C ASN A 76 10.79 -2.65 10.58
N GLU A 77 11.19 -2.56 11.83
CA GLU A 77 10.31 -2.10 12.88
C GLU A 77 10.15 -0.58 12.84
N PRO A 78 8.91 -0.08 12.95
CA PRO A 78 8.70 1.37 12.97
C PRO A 78 9.18 1.97 14.29
N THR A 79 9.75 3.16 14.20
CA THR A 79 10.22 3.91 15.37
C THR A 79 9.32 5.10 15.70
N GLU A 80 8.44 5.48 14.77
CA GLU A 80 7.57 6.64 14.90
C GLU A 80 6.11 6.23 15.00
N ALA A 81 5.28 7.14 15.45
CA ALA A 81 3.84 6.91 15.52
C ALA A 81 3.26 6.62 14.14
N PRO A 82 2.37 5.64 13.99
CA PRO A 82 1.79 5.33 12.69
C PRO A 82 0.83 6.41 12.21
N LYS A 83 0.74 6.55 10.90
CA LYS A 83 -0.25 7.39 10.25
C LYS A 83 -1.04 6.57 9.25
N GLU A 84 -2.25 7.01 8.95
CA GLU A 84 -3.11 6.34 7.99
C GLU A 84 -2.96 6.97 6.61
N ILE A 85 -2.89 6.13 5.60
CA ILE A 85 -2.94 6.55 4.20
C ILE A 85 -3.96 5.69 3.45
N THR A 86 -4.47 6.24 2.37
CA THR A 86 -5.30 5.50 1.42
C THR A 86 -4.51 5.33 0.13
N ALA A 87 -4.44 4.10 -0.36
CA ALA A 87 -3.78 3.78 -1.61
C ALA A 87 -4.74 3.04 -2.53
N ASN A 88 -4.76 3.43 -3.80
CA ASN A 88 -5.49 2.70 -4.83
C ASN A 88 -4.50 1.90 -5.66
N VAL A 89 -4.73 0.61 -5.76
CA VAL A 89 -3.92 -0.29 -6.59
C VAL A 89 -4.82 -0.86 -7.68
N TRP A 90 -4.55 -0.46 -8.91
CA TRP A 90 -5.34 -0.88 -10.06
C TRP A 90 -4.62 -1.99 -10.79
N SER A 91 -5.20 -3.19 -10.73
CA SER A 91 -4.69 -4.38 -11.38
C SER A 91 -5.44 -4.62 -12.69
N GLN A 92 -4.69 -4.72 -13.79
CA GLN A 92 -5.21 -5.06 -15.11
C GLN A 92 -4.54 -6.35 -15.57
N PRO A 93 -5.17 -7.52 -15.30
CA PRO A 93 -4.51 -8.81 -15.54
C PRO A 93 -4.18 -9.09 -17.00
N TRP A 94 -4.89 -8.45 -17.94
CA TRP A 94 -4.60 -8.61 -19.37
C TRP A 94 -3.39 -7.79 -19.84
N LYS A 95 -2.93 -6.86 -19.02
CA LYS A 95 -1.69 -6.13 -19.27
C LYS A 95 -0.58 -6.74 -18.44
N GLN A 96 0.54 -7.01 -19.04
CA GLN A 96 1.69 -7.60 -18.35
C GLN A 96 2.49 -6.57 -17.55
N ASN A 97 1.85 -5.48 -17.17
CA ASN A 97 2.45 -4.41 -16.39
C ASN A 97 2.15 -4.60 -14.91
N LYS A 98 3.00 -4.01 -14.07
CA LYS A 98 2.72 -3.96 -12.64
C LYS A 98 1.44 -3.17 -12.38
N PRO A 99 0.70 -3.51 -11.32
CA PRO A 99 -0.45 -2.70 -10.93
C PRO A 99 -0.08 -1.23 -10.71
N GLN A 100 -0.98 -0.34 -11.09
CA GLN A 100 -0.76 1.09 -10.90
C GLN A 100 -1.19 1.50 -9.51
N VAL A 101 -0.31 2.22 -8.83
CA VAL A 101 -0.56 2.68 -7.46
C VAL A 101 -0.77 4.19 -7.48
N SER A 102 -1.82 4.65 -6.82
CA SER A 102 -2.10 6.07 -6.64
C SER A 102 -2.52 6.36 -5.20
N PHE A 103 -2.36 7.61 -4.78
CA PHE A 103 -2.65 8.03 -3.41
C PHE A 103 -3.59 9.24 -3.46
N PRO A 104 -4.93 8.99 -3.42
CA PRO A 104 -5.87 10.10 -3.57
C PRO A 104 -5.89 11.07 -2.40
N SER A 105 -5.40 10.64 -1.23
CA SER A 105 -5.39 11.49 -0.02
C SER A 105 -4.07 12.21 0.22
N VAL A 106 -3.14 12.12 -0.71
CA VAL A 106 -1.81 12.73 -0.58
C VAL A 106 -1.64 13.87 -1.55
#